data_d82ec7b80a2022a72f9ea9bb05ef0439
#
_entry.id   d82ec7b80a2022a72f9ea9bb05ef0439
#
_cell.length_a   1.000
_cell.length_b   1.000
_cell.length_c   1.000
_cell.angle_alpha   90.00
_cell.angle_beta   90.00
_cell.angle_gamma   90.00
#
_symmetry.space_group_name_H-M   'P 1'
#
loop_
_entity.id
_entity.type
_entity.pdbx_description
1 polymer ?
#
loop_
_entity_poly.entity_id
_entity_poly.type
_entity_poly.pdbx_seq_one_letter_code
_entity_poly.pdbx_strand_id
1 'polypeptide(L)'
;LTQLLVDALLDKKGVDILVLDIHMQAIFADFFIICTGESEPQLRAMSQAALESAKRLGGRMPRGVEGQPGDGWVLVDFGDVVIHLFSPEKRDYYDLESLWHAGRVVVRMQ
;
A
#
# COMPACT_ATOMS: atom_id res chain seq x y z
N LEU A 1 0.77 -10.17 8.00
CA LEU A 1 1.31 -9.59 6.75
C LEU A 1 1.26 -8.06 6.74
N THR A 2 0.19 -7.44 7.23
CA THR A 2 0.08 -5.98 7.22
C THR A 2 1.23 -5.30 7.96
N GLN A 3 1.57 -5.78 9.16
CA GLN A 3 2.66 -5.18 9.93
C GLN A 3 4.01 -5.28 9.20
N LEU A 4 4.27 -6.42 8.60
CA LEU A 4 5.49 -6.66 7.86
C LEU A 4 5.60 -5.69 6.67
N LEU A 5 4.49 -5.48 5.97
CA LEU A 5 4.46 -4.57 4.83
C LEU A 5 4.61 -3.10 5.26
N VAL A 6 3.95 -2.71 6.35
CA VAL A 6 4.10 -1.36 6.89
C VAL A 6 5.55 -1.09 7.27
N ASP A 7 6.20 -2.05 7.93
CA ASP A 7 7.60 -1.91 8.33
C ASP A 7 8.50 -1.72 7.10
N ALA A 8 8.25 -2.46 6.02
CA ALA A 8 9.01 -2.33 4.79
C ALA A 8 8.86 -0.94 4.17
N LEU A 9 7.64 -0.40 4.17
CA LEU A 9 7.38 0.93 3.63
C LEU A 9 8.03 2.03 4.47
N LEU A 10 7.98 1.88 5.80
CA LEU A 10 8.63 2.82 6.71
C LEU A 10 10.15 2.82 6.52
N ASP A 11 10.73 1.67 6.29
CA ASP A 11 12.16 1.55 6.04
C ASP A 11 12.60 2.36 4.81
N LYS A 12 11.71 2.54 3.85
CA LYS A 12 11.97 3.32 2.64
C LYS A 12 11.40 4.74 2.73
N LYS A 13 11.11 5.21 3.95
CA LYS A 13 10.66 6.58 4.22
C LYS A 13 9.29 6.90 3.62
N GLY A 14 8.44 5.90 3.47
CA GLY A 14 7.06 6.13 3.05
C GLY A 14 6.35 7.06 4.02
N VAL A 15 5.52 7.95 3.50
CA VAL A 15 4.79 8.93 4.31
C VAL A 15 3.28 8.72 4.22
N ASP A 16 2.56 9.24 5.19
CA ASP A 16 1.11 9.18 5.27
C ASP A 16 0.59 7.75 5.08
N ILE A 17 1.16 6.82 5.84
CA ILE A 17 0.75 5.42 5.80
C ILE A 17 -0.58 5.26 6.51
N LEU A 18 -1.53 4.66 5.81
CA LEU A 18 -2.86 4.39 6.33
C LEU A 18 -3.19 2.91 6.09
N VAL A 19 -3.57 2.20 7.14
CA VAL A 19 -4.04 0.82 7.05
C VAL A 19 -5.53 0.83 7.36
N LEU A 20 -6.33 0.41 6.40
CA LEU A 20 -7.78 0.34 6.52
C LEU A 20 -8.23 -1.12 6.57
N ASP A 21 -9.06 -1.43 7.54
CA ASP A 21 -9.77 -2.70 7.62
C ASP A 21 -11.06 -2.54 6.83
N ILE A 22 -11.14 -3.21 5.68
CA ILE A 22 -12.28 -3.09 4.76
C ILE A 22 -13.06 -4.39 4.60
N HIS A 23 -12.79 -5.39 5.44
CA HIS A 23 -13.39 -6.72 5.25
C HIS A 23 -14.92 -6.69 5.25
N MET A 24 -15.53 -5.71 5.91
CA MET A 24 -16.98 -5.59 5.92
C MET A 24 -17.54 -4.86 4.70
N GLN A 25 -16.73 -4.10 3.98
CA GLN A 25 -17.12 -3.31 2.82
C GLN A 25 -16.72 -3.95 1.50
N ALA A 26 -15.76 -4.83 1.50
CA ALA A 26 -15.22 -5.44 0.28
C ALA A 26 -15.12 -6.95 0.44
N ILE A 27 -15.47 -7.67 -0.64
CA ILE A 27 -15.34 -9.13 -0.65
C ILE A 27 -14.00 -9.58 -1.24
N PHE A 28 -13.22 -8.64 -1.82
CA PHE A 28 -11.99 -8.96 -2.53
C PHE A 28 -10.72 -8.80 -1.69
N ALA A 29 -10.81 -8.09 -0.56
CA ALA A 29 -9.67 -7.89 0.32
C ALA A 29 -10.13 -7.58 1.74
N ASP A 30 -9.26 -7.86 2.71
CA ASP A 30 -9.51 -7.56 4.10
C ASP A 30 -8.92 -6.21 4.50
N PHE A 31 -7.76 -5.87 3.94
CA PHE A 31 -7.04 -4.64 4.30
C PHE A 31 -6.53 -3.91 3.08
N PHE A 32 -6.59 -2.58 3.13
CA PHE A 32 -5.86 -1.70 2.23
C PHE A 32 -4.73 -1.03 3.02
N ILE A 33 -3.57 -0.96 2.39
CA ILE A 33 -2.46 -0.14 2.88
C ILE A 33 -2.27 0.95 1.84
N ILE A 34 -2.39 2.21 2.25
CA ILE A 34 -2.19 3.36 1.38
C ILE A 34 -0.99 4.13 1.89
N CYS A 35 -0.05 4.42 1.02
CA CYS A 35 1.19 5.10 1.41
C CYS A 35 1.65 6.02 0.28
N THR A 36 2.26 7.13 0.64
CA THR A 36 2.78 8.10 -0.30
C THR A 36 4.30 8.00 -0.41
N GLY A 37 4.80 8.03 -1.63
CA GLY A 37 6.21 8.22 -1.94
C GLY A 37 6.37 9.53 -2.70
N GLU A 38 7.38 10.30 -2.33
CA GLU A 38 7.53 11.67 -2.82
C GLU A 38 8.32 11.77 -4.14
N SER A 39 8.85 10.66 -4.63
CA SER A 39 9.58 10.62 -5.89
C SER A 39 9.40 9.27 -6.56
N GLU A 40 9.67 9.22 -7.87
CA GLU A 40 9.63 7.96 -8.61
C GLU A 40 10.61 6.92 -8.05
N PRO A 41 11.89 7.28 -7.79
CA PRO A 41 12.82 6.32 -7.18
C PRO A 41 12.34 5.80 -5.83
N GLN A 42 11.70 6.64 -5.02
CA GLN A 42 11.17 6.22 -3.73
C GLN A 42 10.01 5.24 -3.90
N LEU A 43 9.08 5.52 -4.82
CA LEU A 43 7.97 4.61 -5.10
C LEU A 43 8.49 3.25 -5.57
N ARG A 44 9.53 3.24 -6.40
CA ARG A 44 10.17 2.01 -6.85
C ARG A 44 10.79 1.25 -5.70
N ALA A 45 11.51 1.95 -4.83
CA ALA A 45 12.16 1.34 -3.66
C ALA A 45 11.11 0.77 -2.69
N MET A 46 10.02 1.50 -2.47
CA MET A 46 8.93 1.05 -1.61
C MET A 46 8.27 -0.22 -2.15
N SER A 47 7.97 -0.23 -3.44
CA SER A 47 7.38 -1.39 -4.10
C SER A 47 8.29 -2.62 -3.98
N GLN A 48 9.58 -2.45 -4.27
CA GLN A 48 10.54 -3.55 -4.18
C GLN A 48 10.70 -4.05 -2.76
N ALA A 49 10.75 -3.14 -1.79
CA ALA A 49 10.88 -3.52 -0.38
C ALA A 49 9.67 -4.32 0.11
N ALA A 50 8.47 -3.90 -0.29
CA ALA A 50 7.25 -4.63 0.06
C ALA A 50 7.26 -6.04 -0.52
N LEU A 51 7.60 -6.18 -1.78
CA LEU A 51 7.65 -7.47 -2.46
C LEU A 51 8.71 -8.38 -1.83
N GLU A 52 9.91 -7.85 -1.59
CA GLU A 52 11.00 -8.61 -1.01
C GLU A 52 10.69 -9.05 0.43
N SER A 53 10.16 -8.14 1.24
CA SER A 53 9.81 -8.46 2.63
C SER A 53 8.71 -9.51 2.70
N ALA A 54 7.69 -9.42 1.85
CA ALA A 54 6.61 -10.39 1.81
C ALA A 54 7.15 -11.77 1.44
N LYS A 55 8.04 -11.85 0.47
CA LYS A 55 8.64 -13.11 0.04
C LYS A 55 9.56 -13.69 1.11
N ARG A 56 10.49 -12.89 1.61
CA ARG A 56 11.56 -13.34 2.51
C ARG A 56 11.05 -13.65 3.91
N LEU A 57 10.21 -12.77 4.46
CA LEU A 57 9.76 -12.88 5.84
C LEU A 57 8.37 -13.48 5.98
N GLY A 58 7.51 -13.29 4.99
CA GLY A 58 6.13 -13.75 5.04
C GLY A 58 5.85 -14.98 4.18
N GLY A 59 6.79 -15.37 3.32
CA GLY A 59 6.58 -16.50 2.40
C GLY A 59 5.47 -16.23 1.40
N ARG A 60 5.21 -14.96 1.06
CA ARG A 60 4.09 -14.56 0.23
C ARG A 60 4.56 -13.96 -1.09
N MET A 61 3.89 -14.33 -2.17
CA MET A 61 4.07 -13.72 -3.48
C MET A 61 2.80 -12.95 -3.84
N PRO A 62 2.92 -11.84 -4.58
CA PRO A 62 1.74 -11.09 -4.97
C PRO A 62 0.94 -11.87 -6.03
N ARG A 63 -0.37 -11.66 -6.03
CA ARG A 63 -1.24 -12.12 -7.10
C ARG A 63 -1.06 -11.28 -8.36
N GLY A 64 -0.69 -10.02 -8.17
CA GLY A 64 -0.44 -9.12 -9.27
C GLY A 64 0.16 -7.81 -8.80
N VAL A 65 0.86 -7.15 -9.71
CA VAL A 65 1.39 -5.80 -9.52
C VAL A 65 0.93 -4.98 -10.71
N GLU A 66 0.30 -3.85 -10.46
CA GLU A 66 -0.21 -2.98 -11.51
C GLU A 66 0.34 -1.57 -11.34
N GLY A 67 0.45 -0.85 -12.45
CA GLY A 67 0.99 0.50 -12.45
C GLY A 67 2.51 0.52 -12.42
N GLN A 68 3.06 1.71 -12.51
CA GLN A 68 4.51 1.92 -12.51
C GLN A 68 4.85 3.16 -11.70
N PRO A 69 6.05 3.20 -11.08
CA PRO A 69 6.47 4.38 -10.30
C PRO A 69 6.42 5.68 -11.11
N GLY A 70 6.74 5.63 -12.41
CA GLY A 70 6.68 6.80 -13.28
C GLY A 70 5.28 7.36 -13.48
N ASP A 71 4.25 6.54 -13.27
CA ASP A 71 2.85 6.95 -13.36
C ASP A 71 2.34 7.52 -12.04
N GLY A 72 3.13 7.46 -10.98
CA GLY A 72 2.73 7.94 -9.66
C GLY A 72 1.76 7.04 -8.93
N TRP A 73 1.65 5.78 -9.35
CA TRP A 73 0.76 4.81 -8.71
C TRP A 73 1.25 3.40 -8.97
N VAL A 74 1.38 2.64 -7.89
CA VAL A 74 1.70 1.22 -7.94
C VAL A 74 0.73 0.49 -7.02
N LEU A 75 0.10 -0.54 -7.54
CA LEU A 75 -0.78 -1.41 -6.77
C LEU A 75 -0.13 -2.77 -6.63
N VAL A 76 -0.03 -3.27 -5.39
CA VAL A 76 0.49 -4.60 -5.12
C VAL A 76 -0.61 -5.40 -4.44
N ASP A 77 -1.09 -6.43 -5.11
CA ASP A 77 -2.23 -7.24 -4.67
C ASP A 77 -1.74 -8.58 -4.12
N PHE A 78 -1.91 -8.79 -2.81
CA PHE A 78 -1.62 -10.06 -2.15
C PHE A 78 -2.89 -10.88 -1.90
N GLY A 79 -4.03 -10.42 -2.38
CA GLY A 79 -5.31 -11.08 -2.17
C GLY A 79 -6.04 -10.51 -0.95
N ASP A 80 -5.65 -10.91 0.24
CA ASP A 80 -6.23 -10.41 1.48
C ASP A 80 -5.78 -8.98 1.81
N VAL A 81 -4.60 -8.59 1.35
CA VAL A 81 -4.04 -7.25 1.55
C VAL A 81 -3.68 -6.65 0.20
N VAL A 82 -4.11 -5.43 -0.03
CA VAL A 82 -3.77 -4.68 -1.24
C VAL A 82 -3.05 -3.39 -0.83
N ILE A 83 -1.87 -3.17 -1.41
CA ILE A 83 -1.09 -1.96 -1.16
C ILE A 83 -1.29 -1.00 -2.31
N HIS A 84 -1.57 0.25 -1.98
CA HIS A 84 -1.63 1.36 -2.93
C HIS A 84 -0.51 2.34 -2.60
N LEU A 85 0.43 2.48 -3.51
CA LEU A 85 1.54 3.43 -3.38
C LEU A 85 1.31 4.57 -4.35
N PHE A 86 1.23 5.79 -3.84
CA PHE A 86 0.91 6.97 -4.64
C PHE A 86 1.97 8.05 -4.52
N SER A 87 2.16 8.81 -5.60
CA SER A 87 2.74 10.14 -5.49
C SER A 87 1.75 11.04 -4.72
N PRO A 88 2.20 12.16 -4.14
CA PRO A 88 1.27 13.06 -3.44
C PRO A 88 0.12 13.51 -4.33
N GLU A 89 0.43 13.81 -5.58
CA GLU A 89 -0.54 14.27 -6.56
C GLU A 89 -1.60 13.23 -6.88
N LYS A 90 -1.18 11.98 -7.10
CA LYS A 90 -2.10 10.89 -7.40
C LYS A 90 -2.93 10.46 -6.20
N ARG A 91 -2.36 10.57 -5.01
CA ARG A 91 -3.11 10.28 -3.79
C ARG A 91 -4.30 11.22 -3.64
N ASP A 92 -4.08 12.51 -3.87
CA ASP A 92 -5.16 13.50 -3.83
C ASP A 92 -6.17 13.25 -4.95
N TYR A 93 -5.70 12.93 -6.13
CA TYR A 93 -6.56 12.73 -7.29
C TYR A 93 -7.51 11.54 -7.11
N TYR A 94 -7.00 10.39 -6.70
CA TYR A 94 -7.83 9.19 -6.54
C TYR A 94 -8.61 9.19 -5.25
N ASP A 95 -8.05 9.75 -4.19
CA ASP A 95 -8.72 9.91 -2.90
C ASP A 95 -9.43 8.63 -2.42
N LEU A 96 -8.68 7.52 -2.40
CA LEU A 96 -9.24 6.23 -2.01
C LEU A 96 -9.75 6.23 -0.58
N GLU A 97 -9.16 7.08 0.28
CA GLU A 97 -9.58 7.20 1.67
C GLU A 97 -11.04 7.61 1.79
N SER A 98 -11.50 8.50 0.90
CA SER A 98 -12.90 8.92 0.88
C SER A 98 -13.84 7.83 0.39
N LEU A 99 -13.38 7.01 -0.57
CA LEU A 99 -14.17 5.89 -1.06
C LEU A 99 -14.40 4.84 0.03
N TRP A 100 -13.41 4.64 0.89
CA TRP A 100 -13.46 3.63 1.93
C TRP A 100 -13.62 4.24 3.33
N HIS A 101 -14.29 5.38 3.42
CA HIS A 101 -14.47 6.09 4.69
C HIS A 101 -15.19 5.26 5.76
N ALA A 102 -15.98 4.27 5.35
CA ALA A 102 -16.66 3.36 6.27
C ALA A 102 -15.71 2.28 6.81
N GLY A 103 -14.53 2.13 6.21
CA GLY A 103 -13.51 1.21 6.68
C GLY A 103 -12.94 1.68 8.01
N ARG A 104 -12.52 0.72 8.84
CA ARG A 104 -11.92 1.03 10.12
C ARG A 104 -10.43 1.35 9.95
N VAL A 105 -10.01 2.49 10.47
CA VAL A 105 -8.59 2.86 10.49
C VAL A 105 -7.89 2.01 11.55
N VAL A 106 -6.94 1.18 11.13
CA VAL A 106 -6.14 0.34 12.03
C VAL A 106 -4.88 1.08 12.41
N VAL A 107 -4.19 1.68 11.43
CA VAL A 107 -2.95 2.42 11.64
C VAL A 107 -2.96 3.66 10.78
N ARG A 108 -2.54 4.78 11.36
CA ARG A 108 -2.30 6.01 10.62
C ARG A 108 -0.97 6.59 11.08
N MET A 109 -0.03 6.73 10.16
CA MET A 109 1.32 7.21 10.46
C MET A 109 1.71 8.28 9.45
N GLN A 110 2.12 9.42 9.93
CA GLN A 110 2.59 10.53 9.10
C GLN A 110 4.12 10.63 9.15
#